data_ec84571a13dfaacef135a7c7eb29af27
#
_entry.id   ec84571a13dfaacef135a7c7eb29af27
#
_cell.length_a   1.000
_cell.length_b   1.000
_cell.length_c   1.000
_cell.angle_alpha   90.00
_cell.angle_beta   90.00
_cell.angle_gamma   90.00
#
_symmetry.space_group_name_H-M   'P 1'
#
loop_
_entity.id
_entity.type
_entity.pdbx_description
1 polymer ?
#
loop_
_entity_poly.entity_id
_entity_poly.type
_entity_poly.pdbx_seq_one_letter_code
_entity_poly.pdbx_strand_id
1 'polypeptide(L)'
;MVTLEHYLVFAAALFSLSIAGIIINRKNIILLLMCIELMLLSVNVNFVAFSRFLGNVDGQIFVFFILTVAAAEAAIGLAILV
;
A
#
# COMPACT_ATOMS: atom_id res chain seq x y z
N MET A 1 12.94 19.77 -6.35
CA MET A 1 11.97 19.86 -5.25
C MET A 1 10.86 18.82 -5.44
N VAL A 2 10.49 18.13 -4.38
CA VAL A 2 9.48 17.08 -4.47
C VAL A 2 8.09 17.72 -4.40
N THR A 3 7.25 17.43 -5.37
CA THR A 3 5.89 17.96 -5.45
C THR A 3 4.88 16.83 -5.26
N LEU A 4 3.60 17.19 -5.12
CA LEU A 4 2.51 16.22 -5.04
C LEU A 4 2.52 15.28 -6.25
N GLU A 5 2.83 15.80 -7.43
CA GLU A 5 2.90 14.98 -8.63
C GLU A 5 3.94 13.87 -8.52
N HIS A 6 5.09 14.15 -7.92
CA HIS A 6 6.12 13.14 -7.72
C HIS A 6 5.62 12.00 -6.84
N TYR A 7 4.91 12.32 -5.77
CA TYR A 7 4.33 11.30 -4.90
C TYR A 7 3.25 10.49 -5.61
N LEU A 8 2.42 11.15 -6.40
CA LEU A 8 1.37 10.47 -7.14
C LEU A 8 1.94 9.52 -8.18
N VAL A 9 2.98 9.94 -8.89
CA VAL A 9 3.67 9.09 -9.88
C VAL A 9 4.31 7.89 -9.19
N PHE A 10 4.97 8.10 -8.08
CA PHE A 10 5.59 7.04 -7.31
C PHE A 10 4.55 6.02 -6.84
N ALA A 11 3.45 6.49 -6.28
CA ALA A 11 2.37 5.63 -5.83
C ALA A 11 1.74 4.85 -6.98
N ALA A 12 1.54 5.49 -8.13
CA ALA A 12 1.01 4.83 -9.30
C ALA A 12 1.94 3.74 -9.80
N ALA A 13 3.25 3.99 -9.78
CA ALA A 13 4.25 3.00 -10.18
C ALA A 13 4.22 1.80 -9.23
N LEU A 14 4.18 2.02 -7.92
CA LEU A 14 4.08 0.95 -6.94
C LEU A 14 2.81 0.13 -7.13
N PHE A 15 1.70 0.79 -7.34
CA PHE A 15 0.41 0.14 -7.55
C PHE A 15 0.44 -0.74 -8.79
N SER A 16 0.98 -0.21 -9.88
CA SER A 16 1.11 -0.97 -11.14
C SER A 16 1.99 -2.18 -10.98
N LEU A 17 3.12 -2.05 -10.30
CA LEU A 17 4.02 -3.17 -10.03
C LEU A 17 3.33 -4.23 -9.18
N SER A 18 2.53 -3.81 -8.21
CA SER A 18 1.79 -4.74 -7.35
C SER A 18 0.79 -5.55 -8.15
N ILE A 19 0.04 -4.90 -9.03
CA ILE A 19 -0.93 -5.57 -9.90
C ILE A 19 -0.23 -6.56 -10.81
N ALA A 20 0.88 -6.15 -11.43
CA ALA A 20 1.65 -7.02 -12.30
C ALA A 20 2.16 -8.25 -11.53
N GLY A 21 2.64 -8.05 -10.30
CA GLY A 21 3.09 -9.14 -9.46
C GLY A 21 1.98 -10.13 -9.14
N ILE A 22 0.77 -9.63 -8.87
CA ILE A 22 -0.38 -10.49 -8.60
C ILE A 22 -0.73 -11.33 -9.83
N ILE A 23 -0.74 -10.72 -11.01
CA ILE A 23 -1.09 -11.41 -12.23
C ILE A 23 -0.07 -12.49 -12.56
N ILE A 24 1.22 -12.21 -12.40
CA ILE A 24 2.30 -13.14 -12.75
C ILE A 24 2.39 -14.28 -11.74
N ASN A 25 2.19 -14.00 -10.44
CA ASN A 25 2.47 -14.95 -9.37
C ASN A 25 1.22 -15.39 -8.62
N ARG A 26 0.14 -15.67 -9.35
CA ARG A 26 -1.14 -16.05 -8.73
C ARG A 26 -1.10 -17.33 -7.90
N LYS A 27 -0.14 -18.19 -8.16
CA LYS A 27 -0.05 -19.49 -7.46
C LYS A 27 0.76 -19.43 -6.18
N ASN A 28 1.51 -18.37 -5.94
CA ASN A 28 2.34 -18.24 -4.75
C ASN A 28 1.66 -17.32 -3.75
N ILE A 29 1.13 -17.91 -2.68
CA ILE A 29 0.40 -17.17 -1.65
C ILE A 29 1.28 -16.13 -0.98
N ILE A 30 2.54 -16.46 -0.71
CA ILE A 30 3.46 -15.53 -0.07
C ILE A 30 3.67 -14.29 -0.94
N LEU A 31 3.91 -14.49 -2.23
CA LEU A 31 4.09 -13.38 -3.16
C LEU A 31 2.81 -12.56 -3.32
N LEU A 32 1.64 -13.22 -3.30
CA LEU A 32 0.38 -12.50 -3.34
C LEU A 32 0.21 -11.58 -2.13
N LEU A 33 0.56 -12.09 -0.94
CA LEU A 33 0.51 -11.27 0.27
C LEU A 33 1.45 -10.07 0.17
N MET A 34 2.66 -10.28 -0.33
CA MET A 34 3.61 -9.19 -0.51
C MET A 34 3.10 -8.15 -1.50
N CYS A 35 2.47 -8.59 -2.58
CA CYS A 35 1.90 -7.66 -3.57
C CYS A 35 0.76 -6.85 -2.98
N ILE A 36 -0.10 -7.47 -2.18
CA ILE A 36 -1.18 -6.77 -1.49
C ILE A 36 -0.61 -5.73 -0.54
N GLU A 37 0.46 -6.07 0.17
CA GLU A 37 1.14 -5.11 1.06
C GLU A 37 1.69 -3.92 0.29
N LEU A 38 2.25 -4.15 -0.90
CA LEU A 38 2.73 -3.07 -1.75
C LEU A 38 1.58 -2.17 -2.22
N MET A 39 0.42 -2.75 -2.53
CA MET A 39 -0.76 -1.97 -2.88
C MET A 39 -1.20 -1.07 -1.73
N LEU A 40 -1.20 -1.62 -0.52
CA LEU A 40 -1.54 -0.85 0.66
C LEU A 40 -0.52 0.27 0.91
N LEU A 41 0.76 -0.01 0.70
CA LEU A 41 1.81 1.00 0.80
C LEU A 41 1.57 2.13 -0.20
N SER A 42 1.20 1.80 -1.43
CA SER A 42 0.90 2.78 -2.46
C SER A 42 -0.24 3.71 -2.04
N VAL A 43 -1.31 3.14 -1.50
CA VAL A 43 -2.44 3.92 -0.99
C VAL A 43 -2.01 4.80 0.17
N ASN A 44 -1.17 4.27 1.07
CA ASN A 44 -0.65 5.03 2.20
C ASN A 44 0.17 6.22 1.75
N VAL A 45 1.03 6.05 0.75
CA VAL A 45 1.82 7.14 0.20
C VAL A 45 0.92 8.24 -0.32
N ASN A 46 -0.16 7.87 -1.03
CA ASN A 46 -1.13 8.85 -1.52
C ASN A 46 -1.78 9.63 -0.37
N PHE A 47 -2.25 8.94 0.66
CA PHE A 47 -2.91 9.61 1.79
C PHE A 47 -1.96 10.54 2.52
N VAL A 48 -0.73 10.12 2.76
CA VAL A 48 0.25 10.96 3.43
C VAL A 48 0.58 12.18 2.58
N ALA A 49 0.75 11.99 1.27
CA ALA A 49 1.06 13.08 0.36
C ALA A 49 -0.07 14.12 0.34
N PHE A 50 -1.31 13.66 0.19
CA PHE A 50 -2.45 14.57 0.19
C PHE A 50 -2.60 15.30 1.53
N SER A 51 -2.43 14.57 2.63
CA SER A 51 -2.50 15.17 3.96
C SER A 51 -1.47 16.28 4.12
N ARG A 52 -0.25 16.04 3.68
CA ARG A 52 0.83 17.00 3.81
C ARG A 52 0.61 18.23 2.95
N PHE A 53 0.22 18.05 1.68
CA PHE A 53 0.09 19.16 0.76
C PHE A 53 -1.21 19.95 0.96
N LEU A 54 -2.24 19.33 1.50
CA LEU A 54 -3.49 20.01 1.81
C LEU A 54 -3.56 20.54 3.24
N GLY A 55 -2.58 20.18 4.07
CA GLY A 55 -2.54 20.60 5.45
C GLY A 55 -3.62 19.95 6.32
N ASN A 56 -4.12 18.79 5.91
CA ASN A 56 -5.20 18.08 6.59
C ASN A 56 -4.65 16.80 7.22
N VAL A 57 -4.89 16.61 8.52
CA VAL A 57 -4.43 15.42 9.25
C VAL A 57 -5.33 14.21 9.07
N ASP A 58 -6.50 14.35 8.47
CA ASP A 58 -7.42 13.24 8.28
C ASP A 58 -6.80 12.12 7.44
N GLY A 59 -5.98 12.46 6.45
CA GLY A 59 -5.26 11.48 5.66
C GLY A 59 -4.32 10.61 6.49
N GLN A 60 -3.70 11.19 7.51
CA GLN A 60 -2.81 10.46 8.40
C GLN A 60 -3.58 9.50 9.31
N ILE A 61 -4.79 9.87 9.71
CA ILE A 61 -5.66 8.98 10.48
C ILE A 61 -6.03 7.76 9.63
N PHE A 62 -6.38 7.97 8.37
CA PHE A 62 -6.65 6.87 7.45
C PHE A 62 -5.45 5.96 7.28
N VAL A 63 -4.23 6.52 7.24
CA VAL A 63 -3.00 5.74 7.16
C VAL A 63 -2.89 4.80 8.35
N PHE A 64 -3.20 5.26 9.56
CA PHE A 64 -3.17 4.41 10.74
C PHE A 64 -4.16 3.26 10.62
N PHE A 65 -5.37 3.51 10.14
CA PHE A 65 -6.35 2.46 9.91
C PHE A 65 -5.84 1.45 8.89
N ILE A 66 -5.29 1.91 7.79
CA ILE A 66 -4.78 1.04 6.73
C ILE A 66 -3.60 0.22 7.23
N LEU A 67 -2.71 0.80 8.04
CA LEU A 67 -1.60 0.06 8.63
C LEU A 67 -2.09 -1.02 9.56
N THR A 68 -3.14 -0.75 10.34
CA THR A 68 -3.74 -1.74 11.22
C THR A 68 -4.33 -2.89 10.42
N VAL A 69 -5.05 -2.59 9.35
CA VAL A 69 -5.62 -3.60 8.46
C VAL A 69 -4.50 -4.41 7.81
N ALA A 70 -3.44 -3.74 7.35
CA ALA A 70 -2.30 -4.42 6.73
C ALA A 70 -1.64 -5.38 7.70
N ALA A 71 -1.46 -4.97 8.96
CA ALA A 71 -0.89 -5.83 9.99
C ALA A 71 -1.79 -7.04 10.24
N ALA A 72 -3.09 -6.83 10.30
CA ALA A 72 -4.05 -7.92 10.49
C ALA A 72 -4.01 -8.90 9.32
N GLU A 73 -3.96 -8.40 8.09
CA GLU A 73 -3.88 -9.25 6.91
C GLU A 73 -2.59 -10.06 6.90
N ALA A 74 -1.47 -9.45 7.25
CA ALA A 74 -0.19 -10.16 7.31
C ALA A 74 -0.23 -11.25 8.36
N ALA A 75 -0.80 -10.95 9.52
CA ALA A 75 -0.92 -11.93 10.61
C ALA A 75 -1.80 -13.12 10.20
N ILE A 76 -2.95 -12.84 9.58
CA ILE A 76 -3.86 -13.88 9.11
C ILE A 76 -3.21 -14.70 8.02
N GLY A 77 -2.52 -14.05 7.09
CA GLY A 77 -1.83 -14.73 6.00
C GLY A 77 -0.75 -15.67 6.50
N LEU A 78 0.05 -15.22 7.48
CA LEU A 78 1.08 -16.06 8.07
C LEU A 78 0.47 -17.23 8.83
N ALA A 79 -0.65 -17.00 9.53
CA ALA A 79 -1.34 -18.07 10.25
C ALA A 79 -1.88 -19.14 9.29
N ILE A 80 -2.39 -18.72 8.13
CA ILE A 80 -2.88 -19.66 7.12
C ILE A 80 -1.74 -20.46 6.53
N LEU A 81 -0.58 -19.84 6.32
CA LEU A 81 0.59 -20.52 5.75
C LEU A 81 1.24 -21.52 6.71
N VAL A 82 1.14 -21.25 7.99
CA VAL A 82 1.65 -22.17 9.02
C VAL A 82 0.66 -23.29 9.27
#